data_3e3cecf338f885a3be6dca7c54842fde
#
_entry.id   3e3cecf338f885a3be6dca7c54842fde
#
_cell.length_a   1.000
_cell.length_b   1.000
_cell.length_c   1.000
_cell.angle_alpha   90.00
_cell.angle_beta   90.00
_cell.angle_gamma   90.00
#
_symmetry.space_group_name_H-M   'P 1'
#
loop_
_entity.id
_entity.type
_entity.pdbx_description
1 polymer ?
#
loop_
_entity_poly.entity_id
_entity_poly.type
_entity_poly.pdbx_seq_one_letter_code
_entity_poly.pdbx_strand_id
1 'polypeptide(L)'
;MHIAAIVIALLLSVPAVTAAQEEWEVYVSPQDSFTVNFPGTPKIADITWKSQLGFTLPGRVYSAEKGKERYSVTVVNYRPLEEQGITRWKACPPGNAQCRDGGETIGPAYWKQDERGAIAYAVAKYLKNPAYDVTDYAWDWQDMVEGYHLQLKGGGMRTLVYVAMHDRKLFVLEAVSPENYPEPGLFTHSMGYLDKDGKRIRYTETVYSGSYHGLGVYPRPQYRVSEAQ
;
A
#
# COMPACT_ATOMS: atom_id res chain seq x y z
N MET A 1 -80.41 16.60 -14.02
CA MET A 1 -79.19 17.33 -13.77
C MET A 1 -78.17 16.38 -13.09
N HIS A 2 -77.20 15.82 -13.81
CA HIS A 2 -76.17 14.91 -13.28
C HIS A 2 -74.87 15.65 -13.30
N ILE A 3 -74.28 15.94 -12.13
CA ILE A 3 -73.00 16.56 -11.98
C ILE A 3 -71.98 15.43 -11.87
N ALA A 4 -71.19 15.25 -12.89
CA ALA A 4 -70.08 14.30 -12.87
C ALA A 4 -68.84 15.00 -12.21
N ALA A 5 -68.38 14.45 -11.07
CA ALA A 5 -67.18 14.90 -10.40
C ALA A 5 -65.97 14.21 -11.05
N ILE A 6 -65.09 14.99 -11.67
CA ILE A 6 -63.79 14.52 -12.21
C ILE A 6 -62.78 14.59 -11.07
N VAL A 7 -62.35 13.43 -10.60
CA VAL A 7 -61.20 13.30 -9.67
C VAL A 7 -59.92 13.23 -10.48
N ILE A 8 -59.11 14.30 -10.45
CA ILE A 8 -57.77 14.34 -11.04
C ILE A 8 -56.80 13.77 -10.03
N ALA A 9 -56.32 12.53 -10.26
CA ALA A 9 -55.27 11.93 -9.48
C ALA A 9 -53.91 12.48 -9.94
N LEU A 10 -53.32 13.37 -9.15
CA LEU A 10 -51.96 13.87 -9.35
C LEU A 10 -50.96 12.77 -8.93
N LEU A 11 -50.39 12.06 -9.90
CA LEU A 11 -49.26 11.13 -9.70
C LEU A 11 -48.00 11.93 -9.44
N LEU A 12 -47.59 12.08 -8.18
CA LEU A 12 -46.28 12.57 -7.79
C LEU A 12 -45.22 11.52 -8.15
N SER A 13 -44.59 11.69 -9.29
CA SER A 13 -43.39 10.94 -9.64
C SER A 13 -42.21 11.45 -8.79
N VAL A 14 -41.94 10.74 -7.68
CA VAL A 14 -40.73 10.93 -6.90
C VAL A 14 -39.57 10.33 -7.72
N PRO A 15 -38.57 11.11 -8.15
CA PRO A 15 -37.36 10.53 -8.77
C PRO A 15 -36.71 9.62 -7.76
N ALA A 16 -36.66 8.33 -8.03
CA ALA A 16 -35.86 7.40 -7.29
C ALA A 16 -34.39 7.75 -7.57
N VAL A 17 -33.73 8.42 -6.63
CA VAL A 17 -32.29 8.55 -6.62
C VAL A 17 -31.76 7.15 -6.35
N THR A 18 -31.48 6.39 -7.40
CA THR A 18 -30.68 5.17 -7.31
C THR A 18 -29.30 5.60 -6.85
N ALA A 19 -29.03 5.50 -5.55
CA ALA A 19 -27.67 5.50 -5.06
C ALA A 19 -26.96 4.36 -5.81
N ALA A 20 -26.04 4.71 -6.72
CA ALA A 20 -25.21 3.71 -7.36
C ALA A 20 -24.53 2.96 -6.23
N GLN A 21 -24.86 1.68 -6.08
CA GLN A 21 -24.23 0.82 -5.11
C GLN A 21 -22.79 0.68 -5.58
N GLU A 22 -21.85 1.30 -4.84
CA GLU A 22 -20.43 1.22 -5.17
C GLU A 22 -20.04 -0.26 -5.16
N GLU A 23 -19.83 -0.79 -6.36
CA GLU A 23 -19.47 -2.18 -6.57
C GLU A 23 -17.98 -2.36 -6.37
N TRP A 24 -17.59 -3.46 -5.73
CA TRP A 24 -16.18 -3.80 -5.57
C TRP A 24 -15.60 -4.22 -6.93
N GLU A 25 -14.55 -3.54 -7.34
CA GLU A 25 -13.89 -3.76 -8.61
C GLU A 25 -12.42 -4.12 -8.42
N VAL A 26 -11.90 -4.99 -9.29
CA VAL A 26 -10.47 -5.27 -9.37
C VAL A 26 -9.78 -4.08 -10.02
N TYR A 27 -9.06 -3.31 -9.23
CA TYR A 27 -8.22 -2.25 -9.74
C TYR A 27 -6.86 -2.79 -10.13
N VAL A 28 -6.36 -2.38 -11.30
CA VAL A 28 -5.05 -2.79 -11.85
C VAL A 28 -4.22 -1.54 -12.10
N SER A 29 -3.02 -1.48 -11.50
CA SER A 29 -2.03 -0.42 -11.73
C SER A 29 -0.78 -0.97 -12.41
N PRO A 30 -0.69 -0.98 -13.75
CA PRO A 30 0.54 -1.38 -14.45
C PRO A 30 1.74 -0.51 -14.09
N GLN A 31 1.51 0.79 -13.86
CA GLN A 31 2.55 1.75 -13.51
C GLN A 31 3.24 1.41 -12.18
N ASP A 32 2.47 0.96 -11.19
CA ASP A 32 3.01 0.60 -9.88
C ASP A 32 3.06 -0.91 -9.63
N SER A 33 2.70 -1.71 -10.66
CA SER A 33 2.85 -3.16 -10.70
C SER A 33 2.07 -3.88 -9.60
N PHE A 34 0.80 -3.47 -9.37
CA PHE A 34 -0.06 -4.14 -8.41
C PHE A 34 -1.52 -4.22 -8.88
N THR A 35 -2.28 -5.09 -8.23
CA THR A 35 -3.74 -5.18 -8.33
C THR A 35 -4.34 -5.33 -6.94
N VAL A 36 -5.53 -4.77 -6.72
CA VAL A 36 -6.27 -4.86 -5.46
C VAL A 36 -7.74 -4.54 -5.72
N ASN A 37 -8.65 -5.06 -4.90
CA ASN A 37 -10.06 -4.70 -4.98
C ASN A 37 -10.31 -3.36 -4.28
N PHE A 38 -10.96 -2.43 -4.97
CA PHE A 38 -11.46 -1.18 -4.39
C PHE A 38 -12.99 -1.08 -4.49
N PRO A 39 -13.65 -0.38 -3.56
CA PRO A 39 -15.04 0.01 -3.75
C PRO A 39 -15.10 1.18 -4.75
N GLY A 40 -15.22 0.85 -6.04
CA GLY A 40 -15.16 1.79 -7.15
C GLY A 40 -13.72 2.23 -7.52
N THR A 41 -13.61 3.13 -8.48
CA THR A 41 -12.33 3.63 -9.00
C THR A 41 -11.61 4.51 -7.96
N PRO A 42 -10.36 4.19 -7.56
CA PRO A 42 -9.65 4.96 -6.57
C PRO A 42 -9.20 6.33 -7.10
N LYS A 43 -9.14 7.32 -6.21
CA LYS A 43 -8.44 8.58 -6.44
C LYS A 43 -6.93 8.34 -6.32
N ILE A 44 -6.16 8.97 -7.21
CA ILE A 44 -4.70 8.81 -7.26
C ILE A 44 -4.05 10.16 -6.95
N ALA A 45 -3.08 10.17 -6.05
CA ALA A 45 -2.31 11.35 -5.71
C ALA A 45 -0.81 11.02 -5.65
N ASP A 46 0.01 11.82 -6.32
CA ASP A 46 1.45 11.74 -6.18
C ASP A 46 1.88 12.25 -4.80
N ILE A 47 2.86 11.58 -4.20
CA ILE A 47 3.42 11.95 -2.91
C ILE A 47 4.95 11.97 -2.96
N THR A 48 5.52 12.66 -1.98
CA THR A 48 6.92 12.59 -1.65
C THR A 48 7.09 11.85 -0.34
N TRP A 49 7.88 10.77 -0.36
CA TRP A 49 8.18 9.96 0.81
C TRP A 49 9.58 10.28 1.33
N LYS A 50 9.69 10.51 2.64
CA LYS A 50 10.98 10.54 3.32
C LYS A 50 11.31 9.16 3.82
N SER A 51 12.42 8.60 3.34
CA SER A 51 12.91 7.31 3.81
C SER A 51 13.53 7.39 5.22
N GLN A 52 13.86 6.27 5.81
CA GLN A 52 14.48 6.19 7.13
C GLN A 52 15.76 7.02 7.23
N LEU A 53 16.57 7.01 6.18
CA LEU A 53 17.86 7.69 6.12
C LEU A 53 17.79 9.06 5.41
N GLY A 54 16.59 9.60 5.30
CA GLY A 54 16.34 10.96 4.82
C GLY A 54 16.42 11.14 3.31
N PHE A 55 16.39 10.06 2.53
CA PHE A 55 16.24 10.17 1.08
C PHE A 55 14.82 10.61 0.71
N THR A 56 14.71 11.27 -0.44
CA THR A 56 13.43 11.75 -0.95
C THR A 56 13.03 10.87 -2.12
N LEU A 57 11.96 10.10 -1.95
CA LEU A 57 11.50 9.11 -2.91
C LEU A 57 10.13 9.48 -3.47
N PRO A 58 9.86 9.26 -4.76
CA PRO A 58 8.54 9.43 -5.33
C PRO A 58 7.62 8.29 -4.91
N GLY A 59 6.35 8.61 -4.72
CA GLY A 59 5.33 7.62 -4.45
C GLY A 59 3.95 8.08 -4.90
N ARG A 60 2.97 7.19 -4.75
CA ARG A 60 1.56 7.46 -5.02
C ARG A 60 0.67 6.86 -3.95
N VAL A 61 -0.43 7.52 -3.71
CA VAL A 61 -1.52 7.01 -2.89
C VAL A 61 -2.73 6.79 -3.77
N TYR A 62 -3.26 5.60 -3.74
CA TYR A 62 -4.52 5.20 -4.34
C TYR A 62 -5.53 5.09 -3.21
N SER A 63 -6.65 5.80 -3.27
CA SER A 63 -7.60 5.86 -2.16
C SER A 63 -9.04 5.81 -2.63
N ALA A 64 -9.89 5.10 -1.89
CA ALA A 64 -11.33 5.05 -2.07
C ALA A 64 -12.03 5.04 -0.71
N GLU A 65 -13.27 5.47 -0.70
CA GLU A 65 -14.12 5.50 0.50
C GLU A 65 -15.45 4.79 0.20
N LYS A 66 -16.00 4.13 1.22
CA LYS A 66 -17.33 3.54 1.16
C LYS A 66 -18.07 3.79 2.48
N GLY A 67 -18.96 4.74 2.46
CA GLY A 67 -19.65 5.18 3.68
C GLY A 67 -18.66 5.75 4.70
N LYS A 68 -18.44 5.03 5.82
CA LYS A 68 -17.47 5.40 6.86
C LYS A 68 -16.12 4.69 6.74
N GLU A 69 -15.99 3.83 5.76
CA GLU A 69 -14.78 3.05 5.53
C GLU A 69 -13.84 3.78 4.56
N ARG A 70 -12.55 3.65 4.78
CA ARG A 70 -11.50 4.22 3.93
C ARG A 70 -10.49 3.14 3.58
N TYR A 71 -10.06 3.14 2.33
CA TYR A 71 -9.15 2.16 1.76
C TYR A 71 -8.05 2.88 1.02
N SER A 72 -6.81 2.50 1.24
CA SER A 72 -5.69 3.08 0.51
C SER A 72 -4.55 2.10 0.26
N VAL A 73 -3.89 2.28 -0.87
CA VAL A 73 -2.60 1.68 -1.19
C VAL A 73 -1.60 2.80 -1.42
N THR A 74 -0.59 2.89 -0.57
CA THR A 74 0.56 3.75 -0.81
C THR A 74 1.66 2.94 -1.45
N VAL A 75 2.17 3.40 -2.59
CA VAL A 75 3.32 2.80 -3.27
C VAL A 75 4.46 3.79 -3.29
N VAL A 76 5.63 3.38 -2.78
CA VAL A 76 6.85 4.21 -2.80
C VAL A 76 7.90 3.53 -3.64
N ASN A 77 8.43 4.24 -4.63
CA ASN A 77 9.47 3.72 -5.51
C ASN A 77 10.87 3.92 -4.89
N TYR A 78 11.52 2.81 -4.49
CA TYR A 78 12.87 2.80 -3.92
C TYR A 78 13.98 2.66 -4.97
N ARG A 79 13.66 2.50 -6.25
CA ARG A 79 14.67 2.35 -7.31
C ARG A 79 15.63 3.53 -7.44
N PRO A 80 15.22 4.81 -7.25
CA PRO A 80 16.14 5.95 -7.31
C PRO A 80 17.12 6.02 -6.14
N LEU A 81 16.93 5.21 -5.10
CA LEU A 81 17.70 5.27 -3.86
C LEU A 81 19.18 5.02 -4.05
N GLU A 82 19.55 4.09 -4.94
CA GLU A 82 20.93 3.76 -5.25
C GLU A 82 21.70 4.96 -5.84
N GLU A 83 21.14 5.59 -6.86
CA GLU A 83 21.72 6.77 -7.49
C GLU A 83 21.85 7.93 -6.50
N GLN A 84 20.80 8.19 -5.71
CA GLN A 84 20.82 9.22 -4.67
C GLN A 84 21.88 8.90 -3.60
N GLY A 85 22.04 7.63 -3.20
CA GLY A 85 23.03 7.19 -2.24
C GLY A 85 24.45 7.38 -2.75
N ILE A 86 24.73 7.01 -3.99
CA ILE A 86 26.02 7.20 -4.65
C ILE A 86 26.34 8.70 -4.78
N THR A 87 25.36 9.51 -5.17
CA THR A 87 25.52 10.96 -5.29
C THR A 87 25.84 11.59 -3.93
N ARG A 88 25.11 11.23 -2.88
CA ARG A 88 25.38 11.70 -1.51
C ARG A 88 26.77 11.30 -1.04
N TRP A 89 27.22 10.08 -1.32
CA TRP A 89 28.55 9.61 -0.97
C TRP A 89 29.65 10.38 -1.72
N LYS A 90 29.50 10.62 -3.03
CA LYS A 90 30.45 11.39 -3.84
C LYS A 90 30.57 12.86 -3.40
N ALA A 91 29.50 13.42 -2.85
CA ALA A 91 29.47 14.78 -2.32
C ALA A 91 30.17 14.93 -0.96
N CYS A 92 30.70 13.84 -0.39
CA CYS A 92 31.43 13.85 0.87
C CYS A 92 32.69 14.71 0.77
N PRO A 93 32.93 15.67 1.70
CA PRO A 93 34.14 16.44 1.75
C PRO A 93 35.39 15.56 1.98
N PRO A 94 36.53 15.83 1.31
CA PRO A 94 37.75 15.12 1.59
C PRO A 94 38.18 15.25 3.07
N GLY A 95 38.57 14.12 3.69
CA GLY A 95 39.02 14.10 5.08
C GLY A 95 37.90 13.99 6.13
N ASN A 96 36.64 14.00 5.73
CA ASN A 96 35.54 13.74 6.66
C ASN A 96 35.36 12.22 6.83
N ALA A 97 35.93 11.65 7.90
CA ALA A 97 35.88 10.21 8.19
C ALA A 97 34.44 9.70 8.35
N GLN A 98 33.56 10.47 8.98
CA GLN A 98 32.16 10.09 9.13
C GLN A 98 31.41 9.98 7.81
N CYS A 99 31.82 10.78 6.83
CA CYS A 99 31.25 10.77 5.50
C CYS A 99 31.83 9.66 4.62
N ARG A 100 33.11 9.34 4.80
CA ARG A 100 33.91 8.52 3.88
C ARG A 100 34.01 7.05 4.28
N ASP A 101 34.12 6.77 5.57
CA ASP A 101 34.40 5.42 6.09
C ASP A 101 33.14 4.68 6.53
N GLY A 102 31.98 5.15 6.08
CA GLY A 102 30.74 4.50 6.43
C GLY A 102 30.39 4.67 7.91
N GLY A 103 30.73 5.82 8.49
CA GLY A 103 29.96 6.27 9.64
C GLY A 103 28.51 5.94 9.31
N GLU A 104 27.77 5.38 10.20
CA GLU A 104 26.51 4.64 10.01
C GLU A 104 25.52 5.21 8.96
N THR A 105 25.77 6.39 8.44
CA THR A 105 24.86 7.11 7.57
C THR A 105 25.32 7.35 6.12
N ILE A 106 26.58 7.11 5.72
CA ILE A 106 27.04 7.50 4.38
C ILE A 106 28.17 6.59 3.85
N GLY A 107 27.86 5.38 3.50
CA GLY A 107 28.76 4.52 2.71
C GLY A 107 28.24 4.28 1.31
N PRO A 108 29.07 3.81 0.36
CA PRO A 108 28.62 3.59 -1.03
C PRO A 108 27.48 2.57 -1.17
N ALA A 109 27.25 1.76 -0.15
CA ALA A 109 26.16 0.77 -0.11
C ALA A 109 25.10 1.09 0.95
N TYR A 110 25.15 2.24 1.57
CA TYR A 110 24.27 2.63 2.65
C TYR A 110 22.77 2.69 2.25
N TRP A 111 22.51 3.02 1.01
CA TRP A 111 21.15 2.96 0.46
C TRP A 111 20.48 1.57 0.59
N LYS A 112 21.29 0.49 0.64
CA LYS A 112 20.76 -0.86 0.87
C LYS A 112 20.17 -1.03 2.27
N GLN A 113 20.74 -0.35 3.27
CA GLN A 113 20.20 -0.37 4.63
C GLN A 113 18.86 0.34 4.71
N ASP A 114 18.70 1.44 3.98
CA ASP A 114 17.44 2.16 3.91
C ASP A 114 16.34 1.32 3.24
N GLU A 115 16.65 0.66 2.14
CA GLU A 115 15.72 -0.24 1.46
C GLU A 115 15.32 -1.42 2.36
N ARG A 116 16.28 -2.01 3.08
CA ARG A 116 16.03 -3.09 4.05
C ARG A 116 15.17 -2.65 5.22
N GLY A 117 15.40 -1.45 5.71
CA GLY A 117 14.65 -0.88 6.83
C GLY A 117 13.26 -0.35 6.44
N ALA A 118 12.91 -0.33 5.15
CA ALA A 118 11.72 0.35 4.65
C ALA A 118 10.42 -0.15 5.28
N ILE A 119 10.23 -1.47 5.40
CA ILE A 119 9.05 -2.07 6.04
C ILE A 119 9.00 -1.66 7.51
N ALA A 120 10.08 -1.87 8.26
CA ALA A 120 10.14 -1.53 9.68
C ALA A 120 9.91 -0.03 9.92
N TYR A 121 10.46 0.82 9.05
CA TYR A 121 10.27 2.25 9.12
C TYR A 121 8.81 2.67 8.87
N ALA A 122 8.15 2.07 7.89
CA ALA A 122 6.73 2.32 7.63
C ALA A 122 5.85 1.84 8.79
N VAL A 123 6.09 0.63 9.28
CA VAL A 123 5.39 0.03 10.43
C VAL A 123 5.57 0.89 11.70
N ALA A 124 6.78 1.40 11.94
CA ALA A 124 7.07 2.22 13.11
C ALA A 124 6.24 3.51 13.17
N LYS A 125 5.74 4.02 12.05
CA LYS A 125 4.84 5.19 12.03
C LYS A 125 3.51 4.89 12.71
N TYR A 126 3.01 3.67 12.57
CA TYR A 126 1.79 3.21 13.24
C TYR A 126 2.06 2.89 14.71
N LEU A 127 3.11 2.11 15.01
CA LEU A 127 3.43 1.67 16.36
C LEU A 127 3.79 2.83 17.31
N LYS A 128 4.33 3.92 16.79
CA LYS A 128 4.67 5.11 17.56
C LYS A 128 3.54 6.13 17.67
N ASN A 129 2.42 5.90 17.00
CA ASN A 129 1.28 6.81 17.04
C ASN A 129 0.43 6.54 18.29
N PRO A 130 0.38 7.46 19.27
CA PRO A 130 -0.35 7.26 20.51
C PRO A 130 -1.88 7.23 20.34
N ALA A 131 -2.39 7.54 19.17
CA ALA A 131 -3.81 7.45 18.85
C ALA A 131 -4.27 6.00 18.58
N TYR A 132 -3.34 5.06 18.51
CA TYR A 132 -3.62 3.66 18.24
C TYR A 132 -3.26 2.73 19.37
N ASP A 133 -4.17 1.83 19.70
CA ASP A 133 -3.89 0.62 20.46
C ASP A 133 -3.57 -0.49 19.46
N VAL A 134 -2.40 -1.10 19.56
CA VAL A 134 -1.99 -2.24 18.72
C VAL A 134 -2.64 -3.49 19.28
N THR A 135 -3.54 -4.11 18.50
CA THR A 135 -4.27 -5.32 18.93
C THR A 135 -3.69 -6.60 18.36
N ASP A 136 -3.01 -6.51 17.22
CA ASP A 136 -2.29 -7.62 16.61
C ASP A 136 -1.19 -7.12 15.70
N TYR A 137 -0.10 -7.89 15.58
CA TYR A 137 0.98 -7.64 14.63
C TYR A 137 1.75 -8.93 14.36
N ALA A 138 2.06 -9.17 13.09
CA ALA A 138 2.80 -10.35 12.68
C ALA A 138 3.48 -10.17 11.31
N TRP A 139 4.47 -11.01 11.02
CA TRP A 139 4.84 -11.29 9.64
C TRP A 139 3.77 -12.18 9.02
N ASP A 140 3.35 -11.82 7.82
CA ASP A 140 2.29 -12.50 7.07
C ASP A 140 2.58 -12.41 5.58
N TRP A 141 1.78 -13.09 4.76
CA TRP A 141 1.96 -13.12 3.31
C TRP A 141 0.69 -12.69 2.60
N GLN A 142 0.86 -11.88 1.56
CA GLN A 142 -0.20 -11.66 0.58
C GLN A 142 0.31 -12.03 -0.81
N ASP A 143 -0.42 -12.90 -1.50
CA ASP A 143 -0.02 -13.44 -2.79
C ASP A 143 1.43 -13.98 -2.78
N MET A 144 1.80 -14.71 -1.71
CA MET A 144 3.13 -15.28 -1.43
C MET A 144 4.26 -14.25 -1.18
N VAL A 145 3.99 -12.96 -1.15
CA VAL A 145 4.96 -11.93 -0.78
C VAL A 145 4.89 -11.67 0.72
N GLU A 146 6.04 -11.80 1.39
CA GLU A 146 6.15 -11.53 2.81
C GLU A 146 6.00 -10.05 3.11
N GLY A 147 5.24 -9.73 4.14
CA GLY A 147 5.04 -8.39 4.65
C GLY A 147 4.75 -8.37 6.15
N TYR A 148 4.50 -7.20 6.67
CA TYR A 148 4.15 -7.00 8.07
C TYR A 148 2.69 -6.57 8.19
N HIS A 149 1.94 -7.34 8.95
CA HIS A 149 0.53 -7.08 9.23
C HIS A 149 0.36 -6.39 10.58
N LEU A 150 -0.55 -5.43 10.66
CA LEU A 150 -0.94 -4.72 11.88
C LEU A 150 -2.45 -4.65 11.97
N GLN A 151 -2.96 -4.86 13.17
CA GLN A 151 -4.33 -4.47 13.55
C GLN A 151 -4.25 -3.42 14.65
N LEU A 152 -4.93 -2.33 14.43
CA LEU A 152 -4.92 -1.17 15.31
C LEU A 152 -6.35 -0.75 15.63
N LYS A 153 -6.56 -0.19 16.82
CA LYS A 153 -7.82 0.43 17.22
C LYS A 153 -7.58 1.83 17.75
N GLY A 154 -8.51 2.72 17.49
CA GLY A 154 -8.45 4.09 18.02
C GLY A 154 -9.64 4.91 17.56
N GLY A 155 -10.21 5.72 18.44
CA GLY A 155 -11.35 6.59 18.12
C GLY A 155 -12.60 5.87 17.62
N GLY A 156 -12.84 4.61 18.07
CA GLY A 156 -13.97 3.77 17.61
C GLY A 156 -13.79 3.19 16.19
N MET A 157 -12.56 3.28 15.66
CA MET A 157 -12.19 2.77 14.35
C MET A 157 -11.18 1.63 14.49
N ARG A 158 -11.30 0.63 13.61
CA ARG A 158 -10.30 -0.40 13.37
C ARG A 158 -9.49 0.00 12.15
N THR A 159 -8.16 -0.15 12.24
CA THR A 159 -7.26 0.04 11.11
C THR A 159 -6.49 -1.26 10.87
N LEU A 160 -6.60 -1.83 9.68
CA LEU A 160 -5.83 -2.96 9.22
C LEU A 160 -4.76 -2.44 8.26
N VAL A 161 -3.51 -2.82 8.50
CA VAL A 161 -2.37 -2.39 7.69
C VAL A 161 -1.58 -3.60 7.26
N TYR A 162 -1.17 -3.63 6.00
CA TYR A 162 -0.19 -4.57 5.49
C TYR A 162 0.93 -3.80 4.79
N VAL A 163 2.17 -4.09 5.14
CA VAL A 163 3.36 -3.42 4.58
C VAL A 163 4.29 -4.45 3.98
N ALA A 164 4.58 -4.33 2.70
CA ALA A 164 5.47 -5.24 2.00
C ALA A 164 6.45 -4.50 1.07
N MET A 165 7.56 -5.15 0.76
CA MET A 165 8.51 -4.71 -0.27
C MET A 165 8.49 -5.71 -1.42
N HIS A 166 8.25 -5.21 -2.63
CA HIS A 166 8.26 -6.03 -3.84
C HIS A 166 8.87 -5.24 -4.98
N ASP A 167 9.83 -5.82 -5.69
CA ASP A 167 10.51 -5.21 -6.84
C ASP A 167 10.99 -3.76 -6.58
N ARG A 168 11.61 -3.54 -5.41
CA ARG A 168 12.09 -2.23 -4.93
C ARG A 168 10.97 -1.16 -4.85
N LYS A 169 9.74 -1.58 -4.62
CA LYS A 169 8.61 -0.72 -4.28
C LYS A 169 8.08 -1.13 -2.90
N LEU A 170 7.91 -0.16 -2.04
CA LEU A 170 7.24 -0.34 -0.75
C LEU A 170 5.74 -0.16 -0.97
N PHE A 171 4.97 -1.13 -0.53
CA PHE A 171 3.51 -1.11 -0.54
C PHE A 171 3.00 -0.99 0.89
N VAL A 172 2.10 -0.05 1.12
CA VAL A 172 1.37 0.07 2.39
C VAL A 172 -0.11 0.04 2.06
N LEU A 173 -0.76 -1.08 2.38
CA LEU A 173 -2.21 -1.21 2.33
C LEU A 173 -2.78 -0.76 3.66
N GLU A 174 -3.79 0.09 3.63
CA GLU A 174 -4.50 0.53 4.82
C GLU A 174 -6.01 0.49 4.60
N ALA A 175 -6.70 -0.18 5.49
CA ALA A 175 -8.16 -0.19 5.54
C ALA A 175 -8.62 0.29 6.92
N VAL A 176 -9.45 1.32 6.95
CA VAL A 176 -10.02 1.90 8.18
C VAL A 176 -11.52 1.72 8.15
N SER A 177 -12.08 1.08 9.16
CA SER A 177 -13.51 0.84 9.31
C SER A 177 -13.97 1.08 10.76
N PRO A 178 -15.25 1.41 11.00
CA PRO A 178 -15.81 1.39 12.35
C PRO A 178 -15.60 0.01 13.00
N GLU A 179 -15.30 -0.04 14.30
CA GLU A 179 -15.03 -1.30 15.00
C GLU A 179 -16.18 -2.30 14.97
N ASN A 180 -17.41 -1.80 14.88
CA ASN A 180 -18.64 -2.61 14.79
C ASN A 180 -18.99 -3.07 13.37
N TYR A 181 -18.18 -2.71 12.35
CA TYR A 181 -18.34 -3.18 10.97
C TYR A 181 -17.63 -4.52 10.79
N PRO A 182 -18.02 -5.33 9.79
CA PRO A 182 -17.23 -6.48 9.38
C PRO A 182 -15.78 -6.09 9.02
N GLU A 183 -14.86 -7.04 9.10
CA GLU A 183 -13.50 -6.80 8.63
C GLU A 183 -13.47 -6.57 7.12
N PRO A 184 -12.66 -5.61 6.62
CA PRO A 184 -12.60 -5.25 5.22
C PRO A 184 -11.78 -6.25 4.38
N GLY A 185 -12.08 -7.55 4.50
CA GLY A 185 -11.31 -8.64 3.89
C GLY A 185 -11.26 -8.59 2.36
N LEU A 186 -12.30 -8.07 1.71
CA LEU A 186 -12.30 -7.90 0.24
C LEU A 186 -11.18 -6.98 -0.26
N PHE A 187 -10.74 -6.04 0.56
CA PHE A 187 -9.60 -5.18 0.25
C PHE A 187 -8.31 -5.81 0.75
N THR A 188 -8.24 -6.10 2.05
CA THR A 188 -6.98 -6.46 2.73
C THR A 188 -6.36 -7.76 2.22
N HIS A 189 -7.14 -8.69 1.66
CA HIS A 189 -6.66 -9.97 1.14
C HIS A 189 -6.65 -10.05 -0.40
N SER A 190 -6.87 -8.95 -1.10
CA SER A 190 -6.96 -8.95 -2.56
C SER A 190 -5.68 -8.51 -3.27
N MET A 191 -4.67 -8.03 -2.52
CA MET A 191 -3.41 -7.56 -3.09
C MET A 191 -2.77 -8.64 -3.95
N GLY A 192 -2.31 -8.22 -5.14
CA GLY A 192 -1.53 -9.03 -6.05
C GLY A 192 -0.48 -8.17 -6.76
N TYR A 193 0.55 -8.82 -7.28
CA TYR A 193 1.67 -8.16 -7.95
C TYR A 193 1.65 -8.45 -9.43
N LEU A 194 2.08 -7.47 -10.24
CA LEU A 194 2.10 -7.56 -11.69
C LEU A 194 3.54 -7.65 -12.20
N ASP A 195 3.72 -8.40 -13.26
CA ASP A 195 4.97 -8.43 -14.01
C ASP A 195 5.11 -7.19 -14.93
N LYS A 196 6.21 -7.13 -15.68
CA LYS A 196 6.50 -6.05 -16.63
C LYS A 196 5.47 -5.90 -17.76
N ASP A 197 4.71 -6.97 -18.02
CA ASP A 197 3.69 -7.02 -19.07
C ASP A 197 2.29 -6.72 -18.52
N GLY A 198 2.19 -6.38 -17.21
CA GLY A 198 0.94 -6.06 -16.53
C GLY A 198 0.10 -7.28 -16.16
N LYS A 199 0.65 -8.49 -16.26
CA LYS A 199 -0.03 -9.73 -15.85
C LYS A 199 0.23 -10.01 -14.38
N ARG A 200 -0.77 -10.53 -13.69
CA ARG A 200 -0.62 -10.94 -12.29
C ARG A 200 0.38 -12.07 -12.16
N ILE A 201 1.38 -11.88 -11.32
CA ILE A 201 2.36 -12.89 -10.97
C ILE A 201 1.69 -13.94 -10.08
N ARG A 202 1.99 -15.22 -10.32
CA ARG A 202 1.62 -16.34 -9.45
C ARG A 202 2.90 -16.98 -8.95
N TYR A 203 3.29 -16.61 -7.73
CA TYR A 203 4.45 -17.18 -7.08
C TYR A 203 4.17 -18.62 -6.65
N THR A 204 5.14 -19.51 -6.86
CA THR A 204 5.08 -20.90 -6.39
C THR A 204 5.82 -21.08 -5.06
N GLU A 205 6.60 -20.07 -4.66
CA GLU A 205 7.38 -20.04 -3.43
C GLU A 205 7.22 -18.68 -2.77
N THR A 206 7.45 -18.62 -1.47
CA THR A 206 7.40 -17.36 -0.71
C THR A 206 8.50 -16.40 -1.17
N VAL A 207 8.10 -15.19 -1.47
CA VAL A 207 8.99 -14.05 -1.74
C VAL A 207 9.26 -13.35 -0.42
N TYR A 208 10.46 -13.53 0.12
CA TYR A 208 10.86 -12.91 1.38
C TYR A 208 11.31 -11.48 1.19
N SER A 209 10.95 -10.61 2.13
CA SER A 209 11.52 -9.28 2.20
C SER A 209 13.01 -9.36 2.55
N GLY A 210 13.83 -8.56 1.90
CA GLY A 210 15.27 -8.51 2.21
C GLY A 210 15.60 -8.07 3.64
N SER A 211 14.60 -7.63 4.42
CA SER A 211 14.74 -7.20 5.82
C SER A 211 15.09 -8.33 6.78
N TYR A 212 14.64 -9.54 6.50
CA TYR A 212 14.74 -10.67 7.43
C TYR A 212 15.99 -11.54 7.21
N HIS A 213 16.48 -11.65 6.00
CA HIS A 213 17.51 -12.62 5.60
C HIS A 213 18.93 -12.05 5.54
N GLY A 214 19.25 -11.04 6.33
CA GLY A 214 20.62 -10.52 6.44
C GLY A 214 21.13 -9.91 5.12
N LEU A 215 22.47 -9.79 5.00
CA LEU A 215 23.15 -9.19 3.85
C LEU A 215 23.14 -10.05 2.56
N GLY A 216 22.29 -11.08 2.52
CA GLY A 216 22.12 -11.96 1.37
C GLY A 216 21.57 -11.21 0.16
N VAL A 217 21.96 -11.67 -1.01
CA VAL A 217 21.35 -11.29 -2.29
C VAL A 217 19.85 -11.47 -2.15
N TYR A 218 19.06 -10.44 -2.51
CA TYR A 218 17.62 -10.63 -2.68
C TYR A 218 17.43 -11.87 -3.56
N PRO A 219 16.75 -12.90 -3.09
CA PRO A 219 16.41 -14.00 -3.99
C PRO A 219 15.67 -13.37 -5.14
N ARG A 220 16.15 -13.55 -6.36
CA ARG A 220 15.36 -13.16 -7.53
C ARG A 220 14.08 -13.94 -7.41
N PRO A 221 12.91 -13.28 -7.43
CA PRO A 221 11.65 -14.00 -7.36
C PRO A 221 11.65 -15.06 -8.45
N GLN A 222 11.66 -16.33 -8.05
CA GLN A 222 11.37 -17.40 -8.98
C GLN A 222 9.85 -17.46 -9.08
N TYR A 223 9.31 -16.93 -10.14
CA TYR A 223 7.89 -16.97 -10.40
C TYR A 223 7.61 -17.64 -11.74
N ARG A 224 6.54 -18.40 -11.77
CA ARG A 224 5.95 -18.81 -13.03
C ARG A 224 4.74 -17.91 -13.30
N VAL A 225 4.76 -17.23 -14.42
CA VAL A 225 3.52 -16.62 -14.93
C VAL A 225 2.65 -17.78 -15.34
N SER A 226 1.56 -18.03 -14.61
CA SER A 226 0.58 -19.00 -15.09
C SER A 226 0.00 -18.46 -16.39
N GLU A 227 0.19 -19.17 -17.49
CA GLU A 227 -0.63 -18.93 -18.66
C GLU A 227 -2.08 -19.09 -18.20
N ALA A 228 -2.84 -18.01 -18.31
CA ALA A 228 -4.25 -18.03 -17.98
C ALA A 228 -4.94 -19.04 -18.92
N GLN A 229 -5.52 -20.09 -18.32
CA GLN A 229 -6.51 -20.93 -18.99
C GLN A 229 -7.85 -20.20 -19.05
#